data_a44d951a0e721d3f757319ac91643397
#
_entry.id   a44d951a0e721d3f757319ac91643397
#
_cell.length_a   1.000
_cell.length_b   1.000
_cell.length_c   1.000
_cell.angle_alpha   90.00
_cell.angle_beta   90.00
_cell.angle_gamma   90.00
#
_symmetry.space_group_name_H-M   'P 1'
#
loop_
_entity.id
_entity.type
_entity.pdbx_description
1 polymer ?
#
loop_
_entity_poly.entity_id
_entity_poly.type
_entity_poly.pdbx_seq_one_letter_code
_entity_poly.pdbx_strand_id
1 'polypeptide(L)'
;MPGTLVYFDVNGRGAAIRMMLDHCGHQFVDERLSFDEFPAVKNSGRFPLSTMPIWEEDGMTVCTSNGVIRALGVRLGYYSDQP
;
A
#
# COMPACT_ATOMS: atom_id res chain seq x y z
N MET A 1 4.94 14.98 -1.11
CA MET A 1 3.58 14.46 -0.87
C MET A 1 3.66 13.14 -0.14
N PRO A 2 2.84 12.91 0.87
CA PRO A 2 2.78 11.59 1.48
C PRO A 2 2.19 10.59 0.49
N GLY A 3 2.59 9.35 0.60
CA GLY A 3 2.04 8.30 -0.24
C GLY A 3 0.64 7.89 0.21
N THR A 4 -0.01 7.10 -0.60
CA THR A 4 -1.36 6.59 -0.34
C THR A 4 -1.34 5.08 -0.35
N LEU A 5 -1.77 4.48 0.75
CA LEU A 5 -2.02 3.04 0.81
C LEU A 5 -3.49 2.82 0.49
N VAL A 6 -3.77 1.97 -0.49
CA VAL A 6 -5.15 1.64 -0.89
C VAL A 6 -5.42 0.18 -0.57
N TYR A 7 -6.39 -0.06 0.30
CA TYR A 7 -6.80 -1.41 0.67
C TYR A 7 -8.23 -1.40 1.21
N PHE A 8 -8.79 -2.56 1.43
CA PHE A 8 -10.09 -2.69 2.09
C PHE A 8 -10.04 -2.19 3.54
N ASP A 9 -11.21 -1.86 4.07
CA ASP A 9 -11.33 -1.45 5.48
C ASP A 9 -11.40 -2.70 6.37
N VAL A 10 -10.35 -3.50 6.28
CA VAL A 10 -10.16 -4.71 7.09
C VAL A 10 -8.66 -4.85 7.38
N ASN A 11 -8.31 -5.73 8.30
CA ASN A 11 -6.89 -5.96 8.61
C ASN A 11 -6.18 -6.64 7.45
N GLY A 12 -6.47 -7.87 7.16
CA GLY A 12 -5.97 -8.59 5.99
C GLY A 12 -4.52 -8.28 5.62
N ARG A 13 -4.27 -8.24 4.32
CA ARG A 13 -2.92 -8.03 3.79
C ARG A 13 -2.39 -6.62 4.01
N GLY A 14 -3.28 -5.66 4.24
CA GLY A 14 -2.88 -4.28 4.52
C GLY A 14 -2.41 -4.04 5.94
N ALA A 15 -2.70 -4.95 6.86
CA ALA A 15 -2.41 -4.76 8.29
C ALA A 15 -0.92 -4.54 8.55
N ALA A 16 -0.07 -5.40 7.99
CA ALA A 16 1.37 -5.30 8.20
C ALA A 16 1.93 -3.98 7.67
N ILE A 17 1.41 -3.53 6.54
CA ILE A 17 1.84 -2.26 5.94
C ILE A 17 1.44 -1.09 6.82
N ARG A 18 0.20 -1.08 7.30
CA ARG A 18 -0.29 -0.03 8.20
C ARG A 18 0.52 0.00 9.49
N MET A 19 0.79 -1.16 10.07
CA MET A 19 1.58 -1.27 11.29
C MET A 19 2.99 -0.74 11.10
N MET A 20 3.63 -1.06 10.00
CA MET A 20 4.96 -0.57 9.69
C MET A 20 5.00 0.95 9.55
N LEU A 21 4.03 1.52 8.83
CA LEU A 21 3.95 2.96 8.64
C LEU A 21 3.67 3.67 9.96
N ASP A 22 2.76 3.13 10.77
CA ASP A 22 2.45 3.69 12.08
C ASP A 22 3.65 3.62 13.03
N HIS A 23 4.37 2.51 13.01
CA HIS A 23 5.55 2.32 13.87
C HIS A 23 6.64 3.34 13.55
N CYS A 24 6.81 3.67 12.27
CA CYS A 24 7.80 4.66 11.85
C CYS A 24 7.33 6.10 12.06
N GLY A 25 6.07 6.31 12.36
CA GLY A 25 5.50 7.65 12.38
C GLY A 25 5.44 8.28 10.99
N HIS A 26 5.47 7.47 9.94
CA HIS A 26 5.43 7.97 8.57
C HIS A 26 4.01 8.40 8.21
N GLN A 27 3.87 9.64 7.76
CA GLN A 27 2.57 10.15 7.34
C GLN A 27 2.17 9.55 5.99
N PHE A 28 0.92 9.15 5.89
CA PHE A 28 0.39 8.58 4.65
C PHE A 28 -1.13 8.74 4.63
N VAL A 29 -1.70 8.65 3.44
CA VAL A 29 -3.15 8.60 3.29
C VAL A 29 -3.57 7.13 3.31
N ASP A 30 -4.45 6.78 4.23
CA ASP A 30 -4.97 5.42 4.38
C ASP A 30 -6.32 5.35 3.68
N GLU A 31 -6.29 5.08 2.40
CA GLU A 31 -7.51 5.01 1.59
C GLU A 31 -8.12 3.62 1.73
N ARG A 32 -9.26 3.55 2.42
CA ARG A 32 -9.96 2.30 2.69
C ARG A 32 -11.18 2.20 1.81
N LEU A 33 -11.23 1.14 1.01
CA LEU A 33 -12.36 0.89 0.12
C LEU A 33 -13.31 -0.14 0.74
N SER A 34 -14.61 0.07 0.56
CA SER A 34 -15.57 -0.96 0.89
C SER A 34 -15.56 -2.05 -0.19
N PHE A 35 -16.09 -3.22 0.14
CA PHE A 35 -16.21 -4.28 -0.85
C PHE A 35 -17.09 -3.86 -2.02
N ASP A 36 -18.08 -2.99 -1.76
CA ASP A 36 -18.98 -2.50 -2.81
C ASP A 36 -18.31 -1.54 -3.77
N GLU A 37 -17.34 -0.75 -3.28
CA GLU A 37 -16.61 0.21 -4.09
C GLU A 37 -15.54 -0.44 -4.98
N PHE A 38 -15.02 -1.57 -4.56
CA PHE A 38 -13.88 -2.18 -5.21
C PHE A 38 -14.09 -2.47 -6.70
N PRO A 39 -15.21 -3.07 -7.15
CA PRO A 39 -15.38 -3.38 -8.57
C PRO A 39 -15.25 -2.16 -9.48
N ALA A 40 -15.82 -1.02 -9.09
CA ALA A 40 -15.75 0.19 -9.88
C ALA A 40 -14.32 0.72 -9.97
N VAL A 41 -13.60 0.73 -8.85
CA VAL A 41 -12.21 1.20 -8.81
C VAL A 41 -11.30 0.24 -9.58
N LYS A 42 -11.54 -1.07 -9.45
CA LYS A 42 -10.79 -2.08 -10.20
C LYS A 42 -10.93 -1.87 -11.71
N ASN A 43 -12.17 -1.60 -12.16
CA ASN A 43 -12.44 -1.41 -13.58
C ASN A 43 -11.91 -0.08 -14.11
N SER A 44 -11.56 0.86 -13.24
CA SER A 44 -11.00 2.15 -13.66
C SER A 44 -9.56 2.05 -14.15
N GLY A 45 -8.89 0.91 -13.95
CA GLY A 45 -7.49 0.73 -14.31
C GLY A 45 -6.51 1.24 -13.27
N ARG A 46 -6.99 1.65 -12.08
CA ARG A 46 -6.13 2.15 -11.02
C ARG A 46 -5.16 1.10 -10.47
N PHE A 47 -5.58 -0.16 -10.50
CA PHE A 47 -4.76 -1.27 -9.96
C PHE A 47 -4.09 -2.02 -11.11
N PRO A 48 -2.77 -1.84 -11.30
CA PRO A 48 -2.07 -2.45 -12.46
C PRO A 48 -2.26 -3.96 -12.57
N LEU A 49 -2.37 -4.66 -11.44
CA LEU A 49 -2.57 -6.10 -11.42
C LEU A 49 -3.99 -6.47 -10.99
N SER A 50 -4.91 -5.52 -11.01
CA SER A 50 -6.30 -5.70 -10.60
C SER A 50 -6.45 -6.20 -9.16
N THR A 51 -5.48 -5.90 -8.30
CA THR A 51 -5.48 -6.34 -6.91
C THR A 51 -5.05 -5.22 -5.98
N MET A 52 -5.40 -5.37 -4.69
CA MET A 52 -4.91 -4.54 -3.59
C MET A 52 -4.13 -5.42 -2.61
N PRO A 53 -3.26 -4.88 -1.76
CA PRO A 53 -2.99 -3.46 -1.59
C PRO A 53 -2.09 -2.88 -2.68
N ILE A 54 -2.16 -1.56 -2.84
CA ILE A 54 -1.21 -0.81 -3.64
C ILE A 54 -0.72 0.38 -2.84
N TRP A 55 0.46 0.87 -3.21
CA TRP A 55 1.04 2.09 -2.66
C TRP A 55 1.27 3.05 -3.81
N GLU A 56 0.70 4.25 -3.71
CA GLU A 56 0.83 5.29 -4.73
C GLU A 56 1.62 6.45 -4.16
N GLU A 57 2.69 6.84 -4.84
CA GLU A 57 3.52 7.96 -4.40
C GLU A 57 4.24 8.56 -5.61
N ASP A 58 4.15 9.89 -5.75
CA ASP A 58 4.89 10.65 -6.76
C ASP A 58 4.71 10.09 -8.18
N GLY A 59 3.49 9.69 -8.51
CA GLY A 59 3.16 9.15 -9.83
C GLY A 59 3.55 7.70 -10.04
N MET A 60 4.10 7.05 -9.02
CA MET A 60 4.48 5.64 -9.07
C MET A 60 3.48 4.80 -8.31
N THR A 61 3.25 3.58 -8.78
CA THR A 61 2.38 2.62 -8.10
C THR A 61 3.14 1.33 -7.84
N VAL A 62 3.18 0.90 -6.59
CA VAL A 62 3.76 -0.39 -6.19
C VAL A 62 2.62 -1.35 -5.90
N CYS A 63 2.68 -2.53 -6.49
CA CYS A 63 1.63 -3.54 -6.40
C CYS A 63 2.02 -4.67 -5.47
N THR A 64 1.02 -5.42 -5.03
CA THR A 64 1.09 -6.59 -4.16
C THR A 64 1.54 -6.23 -2.74
N SER A 65 1.07 -7.02 -1.77
CA SER A 65 1.44 -6.78 -0.38
C SER A 65 2.95 -6.93 -0.16
N ASN A 66 3.55 -7.94 -0.79
CA ASN A 66 4.99 -8.15 -0.66
C ASN A 66 5.79 -7.04 -1.32
N GLY A 67 5.35 -6.58 -2.50
CA GLY A 67 6.01 -5.47 -3.19
C GLY A 67 5.97 -4.19 -2.38
N VAL A 68 4.82 -3.88 -1.78
CA VAL A 68 4.64 -2.67 -0.96
C VAL A 68 5.49 -2.77 0.30
N ILE A 69 5.43 -3.90 1.00
CA ILE A 69 6.21 -4.10 2.23
C ILE A 69 7.70 -3.96 1.94
N ARG A 70 8.16 -4.56 0.84
CA ARG A 70 9.56 -4.54 0.48
C ARG A 70 10.04 -3.13 0.13
N ALA A 71 9.28 -2.43 -0.70
CA ALA A 71 9.63 -1.07 -1.10
C ALA A 71 9.67 -0.13 0.09
N LEU A 72 8.65 -0.17 0.94
CA LEU A 72 8.58 0.67 2.13
C LEU A 72 9.61 0.24 3.17
N GLY A 73 9.83 -1.07 3.31
CA GLY A 73 10.79 -1.59 4.28
C GLY A 73 12.21 -1.10 4.00
N VAL A 74 12.63 -1.14 2.75
CA VAL A 74 13.94 -0.62 2.35
C VAL A 74 14.01 0.88 2.60
N ARG A 75 12.98 1.61 2.16
CA ARG A 75 12.94 3.07 2.28
C ARG A 75 12.93 3.53 3.73
N LEU A 76 12.23 2.80 4.61
CA LEU A 76 12.09 3.16 6.02
C LEU A 76 13.15 2.53 6.92
N GLY A 77 14.09 1.80 6.34
CA GLY A 77 15.22 1.25 7.07
C GLY A 77 14.97 -0.09 7.78
N TYR A 78 13.89 -0.79 7.42
CA TYR A 78 13.60 -2.10 8.01
C TYR A 78 14.37 -3.25 7.39
N TYR A 79 14.83 -3.07 6.14
CA TYR A 79 15.61 -4.09 5.45
C TYR A 79 17.04 -3.61 5.27
N SER A 80 17.95 -4.54 5.37
CA SER A 80 19.36 -4.28 5.06
C SER A 80 19.55 -4.16 3.53
N ASP A 81 20.49 -3.31 3.13
CA ASP A 81 20.94 -3.26 1.73
C ASP A 81 21.79 -4.46 1.36
N GLN A 82 22.21 -5.23 2.34
CA GLN A 82 23.04 -6.41 2.14
C GLN A 82 22.16 -7.58 1.76
N PRO A 83 22.56 -8.36 0.76
CA PRO A 83 21.82 -9.56 0.40
C PRO A 83 21.84 -10.61 1.52
#